data_dd85a42c877c2d6766b0a8a1937c5f29
#
_entry.id   dd85a42c877c2d6766b0a8a1937c5f29
#
_cell.length_a   1.000
_cell.length_b   1.000
_cell.length_c   1.000
_cell.angle_alpha   90.00
_cell.angle_beta   90.00
_cell.angle_gamma   90.00
#
_symmetry.space_group_name_H-M   'P 1'
#
loop_
_entity.id
_entity.type
_entity.pdbx_description
1 polymer ?
#
loop_
_entity_poly.entity_id
_entity_poly.type
_entity_poly.pdbx_seq_one_letter_code
_entity_poly.pdbx_strand_id
1 'polypeptide(L)'
;MNPYIALTRPGNVVLTAIAVVAGSFIAAGNNIVDFQVEILIASISAMMLVGGGNALNDYNDRESDKENHPNRPIPAGLVSAEDTLLYSQILLAGGLLVVLFGLANKLPFIIALIGTITLISYENRLKALGMSGNIAVGFMSGAVFLFAGMVVNDPGPTLWMFGLAFLATISREIIKDIQDLEGDKDIFSLP
;
A
#
# COMPACT_ATOMS: atom_id res chain seq x y z
N MET A 1 -17.79 -13.46 -2.82
CA MET A 1 -16.47 -13.13 -3.40
C MET A 1 -15.46 -14.14 -2.90
N ASN A 2 -14.49 -14.57 -3.74
CA ASN A 2 -13.43 -15.47 -3.28
C ASN A 2 -12.69 -14.83 -2.09
N PRO A 3 -12.46 -15.54 -0.96
CA PRO A 3 -11.87 -14.96 0.23
C PRO A 3 -10.43 -14.44 0.01
N TYR A 4 -9.62 -15.08 -0.84
CA TYR A 4 -8.30 -14.56 -1.19
C TYR A 4 -8.36 -13.23 -1.96
N ILE A 5 -9.36 -13.04 -2.83
CA ILE A 5 -9.59 -11.75 -3.48
C ILE A 5 -10.04 -10.71 -2.44
N ALA A 6 -10.87 -11.11 -1.46
CA ALA A 6 -11.28 -10.20 -0.39
C ALA A 6 -10.10 -9.69 0.44
N LEU A 7 -9.12 -10.55 0.77
CA LEU A 7 -7.90 -10.19 1.50
C LEU A 7 -7.09 -9.10 0.78
N THR A 8 -7.08 -9.08 -0.55
CA THR A 8 -6.33 -8.04 -1.30
C THR A 8 -7.00 -6.67 -1.28
N ARG A 9 -8.26 -6.56 -0.83
CA ARG A 9 -9.06 -5.33 -0.91
C ARG A 9 -9.07 -4.77 -2.34
N PRO A 10 -9.83 -5.37 -3.28
CA PRO A 10 -9.76 -5.08 -4.72
C PRO A 10 -9.86 -3.60 -5.09
N GLY A 11 -10.64 -2.82 -4.33
CA GLY A 11 -10.72 -1.37 -4.51
C GLY A 11 -9.36 -0.68 -4.37
N ASN A 12 -8.59 -1.02 -3.33
CA ASN A 12 -7.25 -0.46 -3.11
C ASN A 12 -6.29 -0.88 -4.23
N VAL A 13 -6.36 -2.14 -4.64
CA VAL A 13 -5.52 -2.70 -5.71
C VAL A 13 -5.76 -1.97 -7.03
N VAL A 14 -7.03 -1.77 -7.41
CA VAL A 14 -7.40 -1.03 -8.64
C VAL A 14 -6.97 0.44 -8.55
N LEU A 15 -7.22 1.10 -7.42
CA LEU A 15 -6.79 2.50 -7.22
C LEU A 15 -5.27 2.65 -7.33
N THR A 16 -4.50 1.67 -6.85
CA THR A 16 -3.04 1.69 -6.98
C THR A 16 -2.61 1.57 -8.44
N ALA A 17 -3.22 0.68 -9.22
CA ALA A 17 -2.93 0.58 -10.65
C ALA A 17 -3.26 1.91 -11.38
N ILE A 18 -4.39 2.53 -11.06
CA ILE A 18 -4.75 3.85 -11.60
C ILE A 18 -3.71 4.90 -11.21
N ALA A 19 -3.23 4.90 -9.96
CA ALA A 19 -2.20 5.84 -9.50
C ALA A 19 -0.86 5.65 -10.24
N VAL A 20 -0.45 4.41 -10.52
CA VAL A 20 0.75 4.13 -11.34
C VAL A 20 0.57 4.67 -12.76
N VAL A 21 -0.56 4.40 -13.42
CA VAL A 21 -0.83 4.91 -14.77
C VAL A 21 -0.88 6.43 -14.79
N ALA A 22 -1.57 7.05 -13.85
CA ALA A 22 -1.68 8.52 -13.75
C ALA A 22 -0.32 9.17 -13.47
N GLY A 23 0.46 8.63 -12.54
CA GLY A 23 1.82 9.11 -12.28
C GLY A 23 2.74 8.98 -13.48
N SER A 24 2.68 7.85 -14.20
CA SER A 24 3.41 7.65 -15.44
C SER A 24 2.98 8.63 -16.54
N PHE A 25 1.68 8.93 -16.64
CA PHE A 25 1.18 9.92 -17.58
C PHE A 25 1.68 11.34 -17.26
N ILE A 26 1.68 11.71 -15.99
CA ILE A 26 2.19 13.02 -15.55
C ILE A 26 3.69 13.15 -15.84
N ALA A 27 4.46 12.07 -15.69
CA ALA A 27 5.87 12.06 -15.95
C ALA A 27 6.20 12.05 -17.46
N ALA A 28 5.62 11.11 -18.22
CA ALA A 28 5.93 10.91 -19.63
C ALA A 28 5.17 11.85 -20.58
N GLY A 29 4.04 12.44 -20.13
CA GLY A 29 3.19 13.26 -20.98
C GLY A 29 2.74 12.52 -22.24
N ASN A 30 2.93 13.13 -23.40
CA ASN A 30 2.54 12.55 -24.70
C ASN A 30 3.39 11.30 -25.08
N ASN A 31 4.55 11.09 -24.44
CA ASN A 31 5.42 9.95 -24.71
C ASN A 31 5.01 8.69 -23.92
N ILE A 32 3.88 8.72 -23.20
CA ILE A 32 3.39 7.57 -22.41
C ILE A 32 3.23 6.30 -23.25
N VAL A 33 2.93 6.45 -24.54
CA VAL A 33 2.76 5.33 -25.48
C VAL A 33 4.04 4.52 -25.68
N ASP A 34 5.21 5.10 -25.42
CA ASP A 34 6.50 4.42 -25.53
C ASP A 34 6.80 3.50 -24.34
N PHE A 35 6.02 3.62 -23.24
CA PHE A 35 6.22 2.91 -21.97
C PHE A 35 5.08 1.98 -21.60
N GLN A 36 4.24 1.57 -22.55
CA GLN A 36 3.03 0.78 -22.27
C GLN A 36 3.33 -0.54 -21.55
N VAL A 37 4.39 -1.24 -21.97
CA VAL A 37 4.78 -2.52 -21.38
C VAL A 37 5.34 -2.32 -19.98
N GLU A 38 6.20 -1.33 -19.79
CA GLU A 38 6.78 -0.98 -18.49
C GLU A 38 5.69 -0.57 -17.48
N ILE A 39 4.73 0.23 -17.91
CA ILE A 39 3.58 0.65 -17.08
C ILE A 39 2.70 -0.54 -16.73
N LEU A 40 2.46 -1.47 -17.66
CA LEU A 40 1.70 -2.69 -17.36
C LEU A 40 2.41 -3.55 -16.32
N ILE A 41 3.70 -3.80 -16.50
CA ILE A 41 4.53 -4.56 -15.55
C ILE A 41 4.53 -3.88 -14.17
N ALA A 42 4.73 -2.58 -14.13
CA ALA A 42 4.71 -1.78 -12.91
C ALA A 42 3.35 -1.82 -12.21
N SER A 43 2.26 -1.71 -12.96
CA SER A 43 0.90 -1.80 -12.42
C SER A 43 0.64 -3.17 -11.80
N ILE A 44 1.02 -4.27 -12.47
CA ILE A 44 0.89 -5.63 -11.93
C ILE A 44 1.71 -5.76 -10.64
N SER A 45 2.97 -5.31 -10.64
CA SER A 45 3.83 -5.32 -9.46
C SER A 45 3.18 -4.55 -8.30
N ALA A 46 2.75 -3.31 -8.52
CA ALA A 46 2.13 -2.48 -7.50
C ALA A 46 0.82 -3.09 -6.94
N MET A 47 -0.01 -3.69 -7.81
CA MET A 47 -1.21 -4.41 -7.41
C MET A 47 -0.88 -5.59 -6.48
N MET A 48 0.16 -6.37 -6.80
CA MET A 48 0.62 -7.48 -5.98
C MET A 48 1.16 -6.99 -4.62
N LEU A 49 1.97 -5.94 -4.62
CA LEU A 49 2.55 -5.38 -3.39
C LEU A 49 1.47 -4.83 -2.44
N VAL A 50 0.50 -4.09 -2.97
CA VAL A 50 -0.62 -3.56 -2.16
C VAL A 50 -1.55 -4.69 -1.71
N GLY A 51 -1.87 -5.65 -2.58
CA GLY A 51 -2.67 -6.81 -2.22
C GLY A 51 -2.01 -7.65 -1.12
N GLY A 52 -0.68 -7.88 -1.23
CA GLY A 52 0.11 -8.56 -0.22
C GLY A 52 0.16 -7.81 1.11
N GLY A 53 0.29 -6.48 1.05
CA GLY A 53 0.23 -5.61 2.22
C GLY A 53 -1.12 -5.66 2.94
N ASN A 54 -2.23 -5.63 2.21
CA ASN A 54 -3.56 -5.75 2.78
C ASN A 54 -3.77 -7.12 3.46
N ALA A 55 -3.28 -8.21 2.85
CA ALA A 55 -3.34 -9.54 3.44
C ALA A 55 -2.47 -9.65 4.70
N LEU A 56 -1.27 -9.02 4.72
CA LEU A 56 -0.41 -8.95 5.90
C LEU A 56 -1.09 -8.17 7.04
N ASN A 57 -1.75 -7.07 6.72
CA ASN A 57 -2.52 -6.29 7.68
C ASN A 57 -3.64 -7.14 8.32
N ASP A 58 -4.44 -7.86 7.51
CA ASP A 58 -5.50 -8.74 8.01
C ASP A 58 -4.92 -9.90 8.87
N TYR A 59 -3.73 -10.40 8.55
CA TYR A 59 -3.04 -11.39 9.39
C TYR A 59 -2.62 -10.81 10.75
N ASN A 60 -2.04 -9.61 10.76
CA ASN A 60 -1.56 -8.98 12.00
C ASN A 60 -2.74 -8.52 12.89
N ASP A 61 -3.79 -8.01 12.30
CA ASP A 61 -4.98 -7.49 13.02
C ASP A 61 -6.00 -8.59 13.37
N ARG A 62 -5.75 -9.87 13.05
CA ARG A 62 -6.71 -10.98 13.14
C ARG A 62 -7.42 -11.11 14.50
N GLU A 63 -6.74 -10.79 15.61
CA GLU A 63 -7.36 -10.88 16.95
C GLU A 63 -8.31 -9.71 17.21
N SER A 64 -7.88 -8.48 16.88
CA SER A 64 -8.76 -7.30 17.02
C SER A 64 -9.91 -7.31 16.02
N ASP A 65 -9.72 -7.91 14.87
CA ASP A 65 -10.75 -8.03 13.83
C ASP A 65 -11.89 -8.99 14.23
N LYS A 66 -11.68 -9.89 15.18
CA LYS A 66 -12.76 -10.75 15.70
C LYS A 66 -13.89 -9.93 16.30
N GLU A 67 -13.56 -8.80 16.93
CA GLU A 67 -14.51 -7.90 17.56
C GLU A 67 -14.97 -6.80 16.60
N ASN A 68 -14.02 -6.15 15.92
CA ASN A 68 -14.29 -4.96 15.12
C ASN A 68 -14.79 -5.27 13.71
N HIS A 69 -14.32 -6.36 13.10
CA HIS A 69 -14.60 -6.73 11.70
C HIS A 69 -14.85 -8.24 11.52
N PRO A 70 -15.89 -8.81 12.19
CA PRO A 70 -16.14 -10.26 12.22
C PRO A 70 -16.41 -10.87 10.84
N ASN A 71 -16.73 -10.05 9.84
CA ASN A 71 -16.99 -10.48 8.46
C ASN A 71 -15.74 -10.58 7.59
N ARG A 72 -14.54 -10.18 8.10
CA ARG A 72 -13.29 -10.36 7.35
C ARG A 72 -12.94 -11.84 7.19
N PRO A 73 -12.17 -12.23 6.14
CA PRO A 73 -11.95 -13.63 5.81
C PRO A 73 -11.37 -14.49 6.95
N ILE A 74 -10.43 -13.97 7.76
CA ILE A 74 -9.85 -14.72 8.88
C ILE A 74 -10.84 -14.87 10.04
N PRO A 75 -11.43 -13.80 10.61
CA PRO A 75 -12.42 -13.90 11.66
C PRO A 75 -13.65 -14.75 11.28
N ALA A 76 -14.07 -14.67 10.02
CA ALA A 76 -15.19 -15.47 9.50
C ALA A 76 -14.85 -16.95 9.26
N GLY A 77 -13.60 -17.37 9.49
CA GLY A 77 -13.16 -18.76 9.30
C GLY A 77 -13.08 -19.21 7.83
N LEU A 78 -13.06 -18.26 6.88
CA LEU A 78 -13.03 -18.56 5.45
C LEU A 78 -11.62 -18.88 4.93
N VAL A 79 -10.59 -18.40 5.63
CA VAL A 79 -9.16 -18.65 5.34
C VAL A 79 -8.41 -18.75 6.66
N SER A 80 -7.42 -19.64 6.75
CA SER A 80 -6.56 -19.72 7.94
C SER A 80 -5.60 -18.54 8.03
N ALA A 81 -5.10 -18.23 9.25
CA ALA A 81 -4.09 -17.21 9.44
C ALA A 81 -2.79 -17.57 8.71
N GLU A 82 -2.39 -18.84 8.76
CA GLU A 82 -1.19 -19.36 8.11
C GLU A 82 -1.26 -19.21 6.60
N ASP A 83 -2.40 -19.57 5.98
CA ASP A 83 -2.60 -19.42 4.54
C ASP A 83 -2.62 -17.94 4.13
N THR A 84 -3.18 -17.08 4.96
CA THR A 84 -3.18 -15.62 4.71
C THR A 84 -1.76 -15.06 4.75
N LEU A 85 -0.95 -15.46 5.72
CA LEU A 85 0.46 -15.04 5.80
C LEU A 85 1.26 -15.53 4.59
N LEU A 86 1.10 -16.80 4.22
CA LEU A 86 1.76 -17.37 3.02
C LEU A 86 1.33 -16.63 1.76
N TYR A 87 0.03 -16.36 1.61
CA TYR A 87 -0.50 -15.62 0.48
C TYR A 87 0.08 -14.20 0.39
N SER A 88 0.16 -13.50 1.52
CA SER A 88 0.81 -12.19 1.60
C SER A 88 2.27 -12.26 1.13
N GLN A 89 3.05 -13.22 1.64
CA GLN A 89 4.46 -13.40 1.28
C GLN A 89 4.64 -13.68 -0.22
N ILE A 90 3.78 -14.53 -0.81
CA ILE A 90 3.79 -14.82 -2.24
C ILE A 90 3.52 -13.55 -3.06
N LEU A 91 2.54 -12.74 -2.66
CA LEU A 91 2.22 -11.50 -3.36
C LEU A 91 3.34 -10.46 -3.24
N LEU A 92 3.91 -10.26 -2.04
CA LEU A 92 5.00 -9.31 -1.82
C LEU A 92 6.27 -9.73 -2.59
N ALA A 93 6.69 -10.98 -2.46
CA ALA A 93 7.85 -11.49 -3.19
C ALA A 93 7.60 -11.46 -4.71
N GLY A 94 6.44 -11.93 -5.17
CA GLY A 94 6.06 -11.93 -6.58
C GLY A 94 6.05 -10.52 -7.17
N GLY A 95 5.48 -9.53 -6.48
CA GLY A 95 5.48 -8.14 -6.92
C GLY A 95 6.89 -7.57 -7.07
N LEU A 96 7.80 -7.85 -6.12
CA LEU A 96 9.22 -7.46 -6.23
C LEU A 96 9.91 -8.17 -7.40
N LEU A 97 9.68 -9.46 -7.60
CA LEU A 97 10.28 -10.22 -8.71
C LEU A 97 9.77 -9.73 -10.07
N VAL A 98 8.49 -9.40 -10.19
CA VAL A 98 7.89 -8.85 -11.42
C VAL A 98 8.59 -7.55 -11.83
N VAL A 99 8.78 -6.60 -10.93
CA VAL A 99 9.46 -5.34 -11.27
C VAL A 99 10.97 -5.55 -11.47
N LEU A 100 11.61 -6.43 -10.70
CA LEU A 100 13.04 -6.70 -10.81
C LEU A 100 13.42 -7.30 -12.17
N PHE A 101 12.66 -8.28 -12.63
CA PHE A 101 12.97 -8.98 -13.88
C PHE A 101 12.23 -8.40 -15.10
N GLY A 102 11.08 -7.77 -14.90
CA GLY A 102 10.28 -7.21 -15.97
C GLY A 102 10.76 -5.86 -16.50
N LEU A 103 11.49 -5.08 -15.69
CA LEU A 103 11.99 -3.76 -16.10
C LEU A 103 13.50 -3.76 -16.30
N ALA A 104 13.96 -3.09 -17.35
CA ALA A 104 15.40 -2.88 -17.60
C ALA A 104 16.00 -1.90 -16.57
N ASN A 105 15.30 -0.78 -16.32
CA ASN A 105 15.65 0.16 -15.25
C ASN A 105 15.39 -0.46 -13.88
N LYS A 106 16.40 -0.43 -12.99
CA LYS A 106 16.29 -1.02 -11.63
C LYS A 106 15.87 -0.02 -10.54
N LEU A 107 15.73 1.25 -10.86
CA LEU A 107 15.28 2.25 -9.90
C LEU A 107 13.84 1.99 -9.38
N PRO A 108 12.86 1.59 -10.22
CA PRO A 108 11.55 1.20 -9.74
C PRO A 108 11.60 0.05 -8.72
N PHE A 109 12.47 -0.96 -8.94
CA PHE A 109 12.66 -2.05 -7.99
C PHE A 109 13.15 -1.53 -6.63
N ILE A 110 14.11 -0.59 -6.62
CA ILE A 110 14.64 -0.01 -5.38
C ILE A 110 13.51 0.69 -4.60
N ILE A 111 12.69 1.48 -5.27
CA ILE A 111 11.53 2.16 -4.63
C ILE A 111 10.53 1.14 -4.10
N ALA A 112 10.19 0.12 -4.89
CA ALA A 112 9.28 -0.96 -4.48
C ALA A 112 9.82 -1.73 -3.26
N LEU A 113 11.12 -2.01 -3.23
CA LEU A 113 11.78 -2.68 -2.11
C LEU A 113 11.74 -1.84 -0.83
N ILE A 114 12.09 -0.54 -0.93
CA ILE A 114 12.01 0.39 0.21
C ILE A 114 10.55 0.48 0.70
N GLY A 115 9.58 0.61 -0.19
CA GLY A 115 8.16 0.62 0.15
C GLY A 115 7.71 -0.66 0.86
N THR A 116 8.16 -1.83 0.39
CA THR A 116 7.85 -3.14 1.01
C THR A 116 8.48 -3.27 2.40
N ILE A 117 9.74 -2.84 2.57
CA ILE A 117 10.40 -2.82 3.88
C ILE A 117 9.66 -1.88 4.84
N THR A 118 9.27 -0.71 4.36
CA THR A 118 8.50 0.26 5.16
C THR A 118 7.14 -0.32 5.57
N LEU A 119 6.43 -0.98 4.66
CA LEU A 119 5.16 -1.66 4.93
C LEU A 119 5.31 -2.74 6.00
N ILE A 120 6.29 -3.64 5.87
CA ILE A 120 6.54 -4.70 6.86
C ILE A 120 6.92 -4.09 8.22
N SER A 121 7.73 -3.04 8.22
CA SER A 121 8.12 -2.33 9.44
C SER A 121 6.93 -1.63 10.09
N TYR A 122 6.04 -1.04 9.28
CA TYR A 122 4.79 -0.43 9.73
C TYR A 122 3.91 -1.45 10.42
N GLU A 123 3.60 -2.56 9.77
CA GLU A 123 2.75 -3.61 10.30
C GLU A 123 3.29 -4.26 11.57
N ASN A 124 4.61 -4.38 11.71
CA ASN A 124 5.23 -5.06 12.86
C ASN A 124 5.51 -4.12 14.05
N ARG A 125 5.76 -2.82 13.81
CA ARG A 125 6.25 -1.91 14.86
C ARG A 125 5.73 -0.49 14.77
N LEU A 126 5.77 0.15 13.57
CA LEU A 126 5.57 1.59 13.47
C LEU A 126 4.12 1.99 13.69
N LYS A 127 3.16 1.10 13.42
CA LYS A 127 1.73 1.30 13.63
C LYS A 127 1.40 1.72 15.07
N ALA A 128 2.15 1.20 16.05
CA ALA A 128 1.98 1.52 17.48
C ALA A 128 2.77 2.77 17.93
N LEU A 129 3.55 3.40 17.05
CA LEU A 129 4.45 4.51 17.40
C LEU A 129 3.92 5.90 16.97
N GLY A 130 2.61 6.07 16.83
CA GLY A 130 1.96 7.35 16.51
C GLY A 130 2.57 8.01 15.27
N MET A 131 3.22 9.18 15.44
CA MET A 131 3.76 9.96 14.32
C MET A 131 4.70 9.16 13.38
N SER A 132 5.46 8.20 13.89
CA SER A 132 6.32 7.35 13.06
C SER A 132 5.50 6.46 12.12
N GLY A 133 4.33 5.98 12.58
CA GLY A 133 3.36 5.28 11.77
C GLY A 133 2.79 6.16 10.67
N ASN A 134 2.37 7.38 11.02
CA ASN A 134 1.80 8.34 10.09
C ASN A 134 2.79 8.74 8.98
N ILE A 135 4.08 8.91 9.34
CA ILE A 135 5.15 9.16 8.37
C ILE A 135 5.32 7.97 7.42
N ALA A 136 5.31 6.73 7.94
CA ALA A 136 5.44 5.53 7.11
C ALA A 136 4.27 5.39 6.12
N VAL A 137 3.03 5.60 6.57
CA VAL A 137 1.84 5.57 5.69
C VAL A 137 1.89 6.68 4.64
N GLY A 138 2.27 7.91 5.05
CA GLY A 138 2.48 9.02 4.14
C GLY A 138 3.52 8.71 3.07
N PHE A 139 4.68 8.17 3.49
CA PHE A 139 5.73 7.74 2.56
C PHE A 139 5.22 6.71 1.55
N MET A 140 4.56 5.65 2.00
CA MET A 140 4.02 4.62 1.12
C MET A 140 3.01 5.19 0.12
N SER A 141 2.15 6.10 0.55
CA SER A 141 1.18 6.77 -0.33
C SER A 141 1.84 7.63 -1.42
N GLY A 142 2.88 8.36 -1.07
CA GLY A 142 3.66 9.16 -2.03
C GLY A 142 4.53 8.31 -2.95
N ALA A 143 5.15 7.24 -2.41
CA ALA A 143 6.10 6.40 -3.12
C ALA A 143 5.54 5.77 -4.41
N VAL A 144 4.21 5.58 -4.50
CA VAL A 144 3.54 5.10 -5.72
C VAL A 144 3.78 6.04 -6.90
N PHE A 145 3.73 7.37 -6.68
CA PHE A 145 3.99 8.34 -7.73
C PHE A 145 5.46 8.40 -8.11
N LEU A 146 6.36 8.34 -7.12
CA LEU A 146 7.80 8.28 -7.39
C LEU A 146 8.16 7.00 -8.16
N PHE A 147 7.59 5.86 -7.79
CA PHE A 147 7.71 4.60 -8.50
C PHE A 147 7.28 4.74 -9.97
N ALA A 148 6.10 5.34 -10.22
CA ALA A 148 5.59 5.56 -11.56
C ALA A 148 6.52 6.45 -12.42
N GLY A 149 7.08 7.52 -11.86
CA GLY A 149 8.04 8.37 -12.57
C GLY A 149 9.34 7.64 -12.90
N MET A 150 9.84 6.78 -12.00
CA MET A 150 11.01 5.95 -12.25
C MET A 150 10.78 4.91 -13.35
N VAL A 151 9.54 4.43 -13.53
CA VAL A 151 9.16 3.49 -14.60
C VAL A 151 9.36 4.11 -15.98
N VAL A 152 9.01 5.38 -16.13
CA VAL A 152 9.15 6.12 -17.41
C VAL A 152 10.45 6.95 -17.50
N ASN A 153 11.38 6.71 -16.58
CA ASN A 153 12.69 7.36 -16.51
C ASN A 153 12.66 8.89 -16.32
N ASP A 154 11.54 9.44 -15.85
CA ASP A 154 11.42 10.86 -15.50
C ASP A 154 10.69 11.05 -14.15
N PRO A 155 11.42 10.98 -13.04
CA PRO A 155 10.82 11.19 -11.70
C PRO A 155 10.54 12.66 -11.37
N GLY A 156 11.06 13.61 -12.14
CA GLY A 156 10.96 15.04 -11.80
C GLY A 156 9.54 15.52 -11.52
N PRO A 157 8.58 15.35 -12.44
CA PRO A 157 7.20 15.75 -12.21
C PRO A 157 6.53 15.01 -11.05
N THR A 158 6.89 13.73 -10.84
CA THR A 158 6.27 12.88 -9.80
C THR A 158 6.82 13.13 -8.40
N LEU A 159 7.96 13.84 -8.25
CA LEU A 159 8.42 14.31 -6.94
C LEU A 159 7.43 15.26 -6.26
N TRP A 160 6.79 16.13 -7.03
CA TRP A 160 5.74 17.01 -6.48
C TRP A 160 4.51 16.20 -6.05
N MET A 161 4.12 15.19 -6.85
CA MET A 161 3.01 14.31 -6.50
C MET A 161 3.33 13.48 -5.24
N PHE A 162 4.56 12.98 -5.13
CA PHE A 162 5.04 12.35 -3.89
C PHE A 162 4.85 13.27 -2.69
N GLY A 163 5.35 14.50 -2.76
CA GLY A 163 5.26 15.47 -1.66
C GLY A 163 3.82 15.78 -1.27
N LEU A 164 2.96 16.02 -2.24
CA LEU A 164 1.53 16.31 -2.01
C LEU A 164 0.82 15.11 -1.37
N ALA A 165 0.99 13.91 -1.91
CA ALA A 165 0.36 12.69 -1.38
C ALA A 165 0.88 12.36 0.03
N PHE A 166 2.19 12.51 0.27
CA PHE A 166 2.83 12.35 1.57
C PHE A 166 2.20 13.28 2.62
N LEU A 167 2.17 14.59 2.34
CA LEU A 167 1.63 15.57 3.28
C LEU A 167 0.12 15.41 3.51
N ALA A 168 -0.65 15.17 2.45
CA ALA A 168 -2.09 14.94 2.55
C ALA A 168 -2.41 13.70 3.40
N THR A 169 -1.65 12.62 3.21
CA THR A 169 -1.84 11.39 3.98
C THR A 169 -1.47 11.59 5.45
N ILE A 170 -0.34 12.21 5.76
CA ILE A 170 0.04 12.51 7.15
C ILE A 170 -1.02 13.39 7.82
N SER A 171 -1.50 14.43 7.14
CA SER A 171 -2.54 15.31 7.67
C SER A 171 -3.82 14.53 7.99
N ARG A 172 -4.22 13.60 7.12
CA ARG A 172 -5.38 12.74 7.33
C ARG A 172 -5.18 11.82 8.54
N GLU A 173 -4.03 11.16 8.67
CA GLU A 173 -3.75 10.27 9.79
C GLU A 173 -3.72 11.04 11.13
N ILE A 174 -3.12 12.23 11.18
CA ILE A 174 -3.13 13.08 12.38
C ILE A 174 -4.56 13.45 12.78
N ILE A 175 -5.41 13.86 11.83
CA ILE A 175 -6.81 14.19 12.11
C ILE A 175 -7.55 12.97 12.65
N LYS A 176 -7.33 11.80 12.08
CA LYS A 176 -7.90 10.55 12.55
C LYS A 176 -7.48 10.23 13.99
N ASP A 177 -6.17 10.33 14.29
CA ASP A 177 -5.64 10.08 15.64
C ASP A 177 -6.29 11.01 16.67
N ILE A 178 -6.53 12.30 16.31
CA ILE A 178 -7.22 13.26 17.17
C ILE A 178 -8.70 12.85 17.41
N GLN A 179 -9.39 12.42 16.35
CA GLN A 179 -10.79 11.97 16.45
C GLN A 179 -10.91 10.72 17.33
N ASP A 180 -9.99 9.77 17.19
CA ASP A 180 -9.96 8.55 17.99
C ASP A 180 -9.73 8.87 19.48
N LEU A 181 -8.86 9.84 19.80
CA LEU A 181 -8.63 10.35 21.17
C LEU A 181 -9.85 11.05 21.78
N GLU A 182 -10.62 11.78 20.99
CA GLU A 182 -11.86 12.44 21.45
C GLU A 182 -12.97 11.40 21.69
N GLY A 183 -13.12 10.42 20.79
CA GLY A 183 -14.10 9.33 20.95
C GLY A 183 -13.86 8.49 22.22
N ASP A 184 -12.60 8.20 22.55
CA ASP A 184 -12.27 7.48 23.79
C ASP A 184 -12.62 8.27 25.06
N LYS A 185 -12.48 9.61 25.06
CA LYS A 185 -12.85 10.46 26.21
C LYS A 185 -14.35 10.44 26.46
N ASP A 186 -15.16 10.42 25.43
CA ASP A 186 -16.62 10.38 25.55
C ASP A 186 -17.11 9.05 26.12
N ILE A 187 -16.42 7.93 25.85
CA ILE A 187 -16.73 6.62 26.42
C ILE A 187 -16.42 6.56 27.92
N PHE A 188 -15.33 7.22 28.37
CA PHE A 188 -14.95 7.26 29.79
C PHE A 188 -15.69 8.34 30.61
N SER A 189 -16.46 9.22 29.98
CA SER A 189 -17.23 10.29 30.63
C SER A 189 -18.69 9.93 30.88
N LEU A 190 -19.15 8.74 30.51
CA LEU A 190 -20.51 8.28 30.83
C LEU A 190 -20.58 7.79 32.29
N PRO A 191 -21.56 8.27 33.10
CA PRO A 191 -21.72 7.96 34.52
C PRO A 191 -22.08 6.50 34.76
#